data_076a957238b07c607f90fbc76660bd43
#
_entry.id   076a957238b07c607f90fbc76660bd43
#
_cell.length_a   1.000
_cell.length_b   1.000
_cell.length_c   1.000
_cell.angle_alpha   90.00
_cell.angle_beta   90.00
_cell.angle_gamma   90.00
#
_symmetry.space_group_name_H-M   'P 1'
#
loop_
_entity.id
_entity.type
_entity.pdbx_description
1 polymer ?
#
loop_
_entity_poly.entity_id
_entity_poly.type
_entity_poly.pdbx_seq_one_letter_code
_entity_poly.pdbx_strand_id
1 'polypeptide(L)'
;VLATTVLQTCIRYQSRAKTCQFCSIGQSLAAGRTVARKTPEQLAEVARAAVLLDGVKHMVMTTGTPNATDRGAAILCESAFAVKAAVDLPIQAQCEPPDDDRWFERMKASGIDALGMHLEAVTPEVRARIMPGKAGVPLERYYDAFAAAVPIFGRGQVSTYILAGLGDAPEAILAMADRLIGMGVYPFVVPFVPISGTPLESHPAPGPDFMHAVLKPLAEMLRRANLRSTDIKAGCGRCGACSALSTYERAGEAA
;
A
#
# COMPACT_ATOMS: atom_id res chain seq x y z
N VAL A 1 6.11 -9.10 -10.65
CA VAL A 1 5.82 -7.69 -10.29
C VAL A 1 7.10 -6.86 -10.30
N LEU A 2 7.05 -5.65 -10.87
CA LEU A 2 8.06 -4.63 -10.72
C LEU A 2 7.64 -3.70 -9.59
N ALA A 3 8.44 -3.59 -8.52
CA ALA A 3 8.12 -2.72 -7.38
C ALA A 3 9.23 -1.70 -7.15
N THR A 4 8.87 -0.45 -6.93
CA THR A 4 9.84 0.62 -6.68
C THR A 4 9.28 1.72 -5.78
N THR A 5 10.18 2.39 -5.03
CA THR A 5 9.89 3.66 -4.37
C THR A 5 10.40 4.79 -5.26
N VAL A 6 9.51 5.63 -5.77
CA VAL A 6 9.82 6.73 -6.69
C VAL A 6 10.61 7.84 -5.99
N LEU A 7 10.14 8.23 -4.80
CA LEU A 7 10.82 9.18 -3.92
C LEU A 7 11.20 8.50 -2.61
N GLN A 8 12.50 8.35 -2.36
CA GLN A 8 13.07 7.64 -1.21
C GLN A 8 13.28 8.55 0.02
N THR A 9 12.59 9.71 0.06
CA THR A 9 12.61 10.65 1.19
C THR A 9 11.19 10.95 1.66
N CYS A 10 11.03 11.28 2.95
CA CYS A 10 9.73 11.56 3.54
C CYS A 10 9.87 12.69 4.57
N ILE A 11 8.96 13.66 4.55
CA ILE A 11 8.94 14.79 5.51
C ILE A 11 8.80 14.33 6.97
N ARG A 12 8.29 13.13 7.21
CA ARG A 12 8.15 12.55 8.54
C ARG A 12 9.40 11.84 9.01
N TYR A 13 10.24 11.38 8.09
CA TYR A 13 11.46 10.64 8.42
C TYR A 13 12.57 11.54 8.97
N GLN A 14 12.47 12.86 8.81
CA GLN A 14 13.44 13.83 9.29
C GLN A 14 13.48 13.98 10.82
N SER A 15 12.47 13.51 11.53
CA SER A 15 12.36 13.61 12.98
C SER A 15 11.91 12.28 13.58
N ARG A 16 12.68 11.76 14.56
CA ARG A 16 12.31 10.54 15.28
C ARG A 16 10.92 10.63 15.93
N ALA A 17 10.50 11.81 16.39
CA ALA A 17 9.19 12.05 16.96
C ALA A 17 8.03 11.93 15.93
N LYS A 18 8.33 11.97 14.63
CA LYS A 18 7.35 11.90 13.55
C LYS A 18 7.47 10.64 12.69
N THR A 19 8.59 9.95 12.77
CA THR A 19 8.91 8.77 11.93
C THR A 19 7.97 7.60 12.27
N CYS A 20 7.46 6.93 11.23
CA CYS A 20 6.85 5.62 11.40
C CYS A 20 7.90 4.64 11.90
N GLN A 21 7.65 3.98 13.04
CA GLN A 21 8.64 3.20 13.77
C GLN A 21 9.14 1.96 12.99
N PHE A 22 8.37 1.48 12.03
CA PHE A 22 8.72 0.36 11.15
C PHE A 22 9.41 0.77 9.84
N CYS A 23 9.48 2.08 9.54
CA CYS A 23 9.88 2.55 8.22
C CYS A 23 11.39 2.48 8.03
N SER A 24 11.84 1.84 6.94
CA SER A 24 13.24 1.68 6.56
C SER A 24 13.65 2.54 5.35
N ILE A 25 12.87 3.58 5.02
CA ILE A 25 13.08 4.38 3.81
C ILE A 25 14.50 5.00 3.74
N GLY A 26 15.07 5.40 4.87
CA GLY A 26 16.40 5.98 4.96
C GLY A 26 17.54 4.97 4.93
N GLN A 27 17.34 3.72 5.39
CA GLN A 27 18.40 2.72 5.47
C GLN A 27 18.95 2.33 4.09
N SER A 28 18.06 2.09 3.14
CA SER A 28 18.43 1.74 1.77
C SER A 28 19.17 2.90 1.08
N LEU A 29 18.75 4.13 1.33
CA LEU A 29 19.39 5.34 0.81
C LEU A 29 20.78 5.55 1.43
N ALA A 30 20.89 5.44 2.75
CA ALA A 30 22.17 5.57 3.46
C ALA A 30 23.17 4.48 3.08
N ALA A 31 22.68 3.28 2.75
CA ALA A 31 23.52 2.15 2.29
C ALA A 31 23.85 2.22 0.78
N GLY A 32 23.46 3.26 0.06
CA GLY A 32 23.71 3.41 -1.38
C GLY A 32 23.00 2.38 -2.28
N ARG A 33 22.01 1.68 -1.75
CA ARG A 33 21.25 0.65 -2.48
C ARG A 33 20.13 1.21 -3.37
N THR A 34 19.84 2.49 -3.25
CA THR A 34 18.83 3.19 -4.03
C THR A 34 19.22 4.66 -4.16
N VAL A 35 18.51 5.40 -5.00
CA VAL A 35 18.66 6.84 -5.18
C VAL A 35 17.50 7.61 -4.55
N ALA A 36 17.74 8.87 -4.18
CA ALA A 36 16.72 9.68 -3.48
C ALA A 36 15.45 9.90 -4.31
N ARG A 37 15.61 10.07 -5.61
CA ARG A 37 14.49 10.23 -6.58
C ARG A 37 14.83 9.48 -7.86
N LYS A 38 13.87 8.73 -8.38
CA LYS A 38 13.92 8.12 -9.71
C LYS A 38 13.16 9.02 -10.67
N THR A 39 13.76 9.30 -11.84
CA THR A 39 13.08 10.13 -12.84
C THR A 39 12.03 9.33 -13.59
N PRO A 40 11.02 9.99 -14.20
CA PRO A 40 10.02 9.32 -15.03
C PRO A 40 10.66 8.52 -16.18
N GLU A 41 11.74 9.02 -16.79
CA GLU A 41 12.46 8.37 -17.88
C GLU A 41 13.15 7.08 -17.41
N GLN A 42 13.83 7.13 -16.25
CA GLN A 42 14.45 5.94 -15.64
C GLN A 42 13.42 4.86 -15.32
N LEU A 43 12.25 5.27 -14.81
CA LEU A 43 11.16 4.34 -14.50
C LEU A 43 10.57 3.71 -15.76
N ALA A 44 10.41 4.49 -16.82
CA ALA A 44 9.92 4.03 -18.13
C ALA A 44 10.89 3.03 -18.78
N GLU A 45 12.18 3.33 -18.77
CA GLU A 45 13.22 2.45 -19.30
C GLU A 45 13.24 1.09 -18.56
N VAL A 46 13.28 1.13 -17.23
CA VAL A 46 13.29 -0.08 -16.40
C VAL A 46 12.00 -0.89 -16.53
N ALA A 47 10.83 -0.22 -16.60
CA ALA A 47 9.56 -0.90 -16.79
C ALA A 47 9.49 -1.63 -18.14
N ARG A 48 9.96 -0.99 -19.22
CA ARG A 48 10.04 -1.61 -20.54
C ARG A 48 10.98 -2.82 -20.53
N ALA A 49 12.17 -2.69 -19.95
CA ALA A 49 13.11 -3.80 -19.82
C ALA A 49 12.53 -4.96 -19.01
N ALA A 50 11.91 -4.69 -17.87
CA ALA A 50 11.30 -5.70 -17.01
C ALA A 50 10.16 -6.47 -17.70
N VAL A 51 9.37 -5.81 -18.54
CA VAL A 51 8.33 -6.50 -19.33
C VAL A 51 8.96 -7.37 -20.41
N LEU A 52 9.94 -6.85 -21.17
CA LEU A 52 10.53 -7.54 -22.31
C LEU A 52 11.45 -8.70 -21.90
N LEU A 53 12.24 -8.52 -20.83
CA LEU A 53 13.26 -9.48 -20.40
C LEU A 53 12.77 -10.44 -19.33
N ASP A 54 11.96 -9.93 -18.36
CA ASP A 54 11.54 -10.71 -17.19
C ASP A 54 10.05 -11.09 -17.23
N GLY A 55 9.31 -10.67 -18.23
CA GLY A 55 7.88 -10.97 -18.39
C GLY A 55 6.99 -10.43 -17.25
N VAL A 56 7.38 -9.29 -16.66
CA VAL A 56 6.63 -8.64 -15.57
C VAL A 56 5.22 -8.30 -16.01
N LYS A 57 4.22 -8.54 -15.14
CA LYS A 57 2.79 -8.40 -15.46
C LYS A 57 2.11 -7.18 -14.85
N HIS A 58 2.70 -6.56 -13.85
CA HIS A 58 2.21 -5.32 -13.25
C HIS A 58 3.31 -4.61 -12.45
N MET A 59 3.10 -3.32 -12.19
CA MET A 59 4.03 -2.48 -11.44
C MET A 59 3.39 -1.93 -10.17
N VAL A 60 4.21 -1.76 -9.13
CA VAL A 60 3.87 -1.04 -7.89
C VAL A 60 4.83 0.14 -7.75
N MET A 61 4.28 1.35 -7.71
CA MET A 61 5.03 2.57 -7.42
C MET A 61 4.59 3.13 -6.08
N THR A 62 5.49 3.17 -5.11
CA THR A 62 5.27 3.84 -3.82
C THR A 62 6.10 5.10 -3.73
N THR A 63 5.79 5.98 -2.79
CA THR A 63 6.54 7.19 -2.53
C THR A 63 6.61 7.49 -1.03
N GLY A 64 7.73 8.03 -0.58
CA GLY A 64 7.73 8.78 0.67
C GLY A 64 6.92 10.06 0.50
N THR A 65 6.38 10.60 1.58
CA THR A 65 5.53 11.79 1.55
C THR A 65 6.38 13.05 1.37
N PRO A 66 6.34 13.74 0.19
CA PRO A 66 7.17 14.92 -0.06
C PRO A 66 6.64 16.18 0.63
N ASN A 67 5.32 16.30 0.77
CA ASN A 67 4.63 17.46 1.32
C ASN A 67 3.28 17.06 1.93
N ALA A 68 2.59 18.01 2.55
CA ALA A 68 1.32 17.75 3.23
C ALA A 68 0.09 17.87 2.31
N THR A 69 0.23 18.44 1.11
CA THR A 69 -0.91 18.72 0.20
C THR A 69 -1.21 17.57 -0.75
N ASP A 70 -0.34 17.33 -1.74
CA ASP A 70 -0.54 16.24 -2.71
C ASP A 70 -0.04 14.88 -2.23
N ARG A 71 0.79 14.86 -1.17
CA ARG A 71 1.36 13.66 -0.52
C ARG A 71 2.04 12.70 -1.49
N GLY A 72 2.53 13.22 -2.62
CA GLY A 72 3.24 12.48 -3.65
C GLY A 72 2.38 12.08 -4.85
N ALA A 73 1.12 12.51 -4.91
CA ALA A 73 0.26 12.23 -6.05
C ALA A 73 0.83 12.79 -7.37
N ALA A 74 1.39 14.01 -7.36
CA ALA A 74 1.97 14.64 -8.54
C ALA A 74 3.12 13.81 -9.13
N ILE A 75 4.09 13.43 -8.31
CA ILE A 75 5.25 12.64 -8.76
C ILE A 75 4.85 11.25 -9.25
N LEU A 76 3.81 10.65 -8.68
CA LEU A 76 3.27 9.36 -9.13
C LEU A 76 2.56 9.51 -10.47
N CYS A 77 1.82 10.60 -10.71
CA CYS A 77 1.21 10.90 -12.01
C CYS A 77 2.26 11.05 -13.13
N GLU A 78 3.30 11.86 -12.89
CA GLU A 78 4.40 12.05 -13.85
C GLU A 78 5.07 10.72 -14.20
N SER A 79 5.36 9.90 -13.17
CA SER A 79 6.00 8.61 -13.33
C SER A 79 5.12 7.61 -14.07
N ALA A 80 3.83 7.54 -13.73
CA ALA A 80 2.89 6.63 -14.39
C ALA A 80 2.70 6.99 -15.86
N PHE A 81 2.56 8.27 -16.18
CA PHE A 81 2.42 8.76 -17.54
C PHE A 81 3.61 8.32 -18.41
N ALA A 82 4.84 8.50 -17.92
CA ALA A 82 6.04 8.11 -18.63
C ALA A 82 6.14 6.58 -18.83
N VAL A 83 5.82 5.79 -17.79
CA VAL A 83 5.79 4.33 -17.88
C VAL A 83 4.75 3.87 -18.91
N LYS A 84 3.53 4.41 -18.86
CA LYS A 84 2.46 4.06 -19.80
C LYS A 84 2.78 4.44 -21.26
N ALA A 85 3.50 5.53 -21.47
CA ALA A 85 3.99 5.90 -22.81
C ALA A 85 5.03 4.92 -23.37
N ALA A 86 5.77 4.23 -22.49
CA ALA A 86 6.85 3.31 -22.89
C ALA A 86 6.41 1.85 -23.00
N VAL A 87 5.42 1.41 -22.21
CA VAL A 87 4.98 0.01 -22.16
C VAL A 87 3.56 -0.11 -21.60
N ASP A 88 2.78 -1.05 -22.14
CA ASP A 88 1.47 -1.39 -21.58
C ASP A 88 1.66 -2.31 -20.34
N LEU A 89 1.68 -1.69 -19.17
CA LEU A 89 1.87 -2.37 -17.90
C LEU A 89 0.88 -1.80 -16.86
N PRO A 90 0.01 -2.62 -16.24
CA PRO A 90 -0.86 -2.17 -15.17
C PRO A 90 -0.07 -1.63 -13.99
N ILE A 91 -0.46 -0.47 -13.45
CA ILE A 91 0.25 0.26 -12.40
C ILE A 91 -0.63 0.46 -11.18
N GLN A 92 -0.13 0.09 -10.00
CA GLN A 92 -0.63 0.58 -8.72
C GLN A 92 0.26 1.70 -8.21
N ALA A 93 -0.34 2.86 -7.91
CA ALA A 93 0.32 3.93 -7.18
C ALA A 93 -0.02 3.84 -5.68
N GLN A 94 0.95 4.17 -4.83
CA GLN A 94 0.79 4.13 -3.37
C GLN A 94 1.27 5.44 -2.74
N CYS A 95 0.34 6.17 -2.11
CA CYS A 95 0.61 7.39 -1.35
C CYS A 95 -0.34 7.51 -0.16
N GLU A 96 -0.13 8.50 0.70
CA GLU A 96 -1.16 8.91 1.67
C GLU A 96 -2.29 9.65 0.95
N PRO A 97 -3.52 9.71 1.55
CA PRO A 97 -4.63 10.47 0.96
C PRO A 97 -4.23 11.92 0.70
N PRO A 98 -4.25 12.44 -0.53
CA PRO A 98 -4.07 13.87 -0.81
C PRO A 98 -5.12 14.71 -0.12
N ASP A 99 -4.87 16.00 0.12
CA ASP A 99 -5.86 16.89 0.73
C ASP A 99 -7.00 17.26 -0.24
N ASP A 100 -6.79 17.12 -1.55
CA ASP A 100 -7.74 17.40 -2.62
C ASP A 100 -8.06 16.12 -3.42
N ASP A 101 -9.33 15.70 -3.40
CA ASP A 101 -9.78 14.46 -4.06
C ASP A 101 -9.70 14.50 -5.59
N ARG A 102 -9.60 15.70 -6.21
CA ARG A 102 -9.34 15.85 -7.65
C ARG A 102 -8.05 15.18 -8.11
N TRP A 103 -7.14 14.87 -7.19
CA TRP A 103 -5.96 14.08 -7.50
C TRP A 103 -6.30 12.66 -7.97
N PHE A 104 -7.38 12.06 -7.51
CA PHE A 104 -7.74 10.69 -7.93
C PHE A 104 -8.09 10.63 -9.41
N GLU A 105 -8.80 11.62 -9.95
CA GLU A 105 -9.05 11.70 -11.40
C GLU A 105 -7.77 11.95 -12.20
N ARG A 106 -6.88 12.82 -11.71
CA ARG A 106 -5.58 13.07 -12.35
C ARG A 106 -4.71 11.81 -12.36
N MET A 107 -4.68 11.07 -11.24
CA MET A 107 -3.98 9.78 -11.15
C MET A 107 -4.55 8.78 -12.15
N LYS A 108 -5.86 8.69 -12.26
CA LYS A 108 -6.52 7.83 -13.25
C LYS A 108 -6.18 8.25 -14.68
N ALA A 109 -6.23 9.52 -14.99
CA ALA A 109 -5.90 10.07 -16.31
C ALA A 109 -4.42 9.88 -16.70
N SER A 110 -3.50 9.81 -15.72
CA SER A 110 -2.09 9.50 -15.94
C SER A 110 -1.78 8.02 -16.20
N GLY A 111 -2.82 7.17 -16.19
CA GLY A 111 -2.69 5.73 -16.48
C GLY A 111 -2.51 4.85 -15.25
N ILE A 112 -2.73 5.35 -14.03
CA ILE A 112 -2.75 4.53 -12.83
C ILE A 112 -4.02 3.66 -12.83
N ASP A 113 -3.87 2.34 -12.69
CA ASP A 113 -4.94 1.35 -12.78
C ASP A 113 -5.52 0.98 -11.42
N ALA A 114 -4.71 1.06 -10.38
CA ALA A 114 -5.08 0.75 -9.00
C ALA A 114 -4.40 1.72 -8.01
N LEU A 115 -5.01 1.91 -6.85
CA LEU A 115 -4.53 2.86 -5.84
C LEU A 115 -4.35 2.16 -4.48
N GLY A 116 -3.25 2.47 -3.79
CA GLY A 116 -3.00 2.07 -2.41
C GLY A 116 -2.90 3.29 -1.49
N MET A 117 -3.75 3.35 -0.46
CA MET A 117 -3.64 4.34 0.61
C MET A 117 -3.58 3.59 1.95
N HIS A 118 -2.36 3.46 2.51
CA HIS A 118 -2.11 2.49 3.57
C HIS A 118 -2.44 3.03 4.96
N LEU A 119 -3.32 2.32 5.67
CA LEU A 119 -3.65 2.57 7.07
C LEU A 119 -2.54 2.10 8.01
N GLU A 120 -1.98 0.93 7.72
CA GLU A 120 -0.93 0.20 8.46
C GLU A 120 -1.36 -0.24 9.86
N ALA A 121 -1.85 0.63 10.72
CA ALA A 121 -2.53 0.31 11.97
C ALA A 121 -3.96 0.89 11.95
N VAL A 122 -4.88 0.25 12.66
CA VAL A 122 -6.32 0.51 12.52
C VAL A 122 -6.93 1.27 13.68
N THR A 123 -6.31 1.22 14.88
CA THR A 123 -6.79 1.97 16.04
C THR A 123 -6.02 3.29 16.21
N PRO A 124 -6.67 4.38 16.69
CA PRO A 124 -6.00 5.66 16.93
C PRO A 124 -4.80 5.55 17.86
N GLU A 125 -4.89 4.72 18.91
CA GLU A 125 -3.85 4.52 19.91
C GLU A 125 -2.60 3.88 19.32
N VAL A 126 -2.77 2.81 18.53
CA VAL A 126 -1.65 2.14 17.84
C VAL A 126 -1.07 3.06 16.78
N ARG A 127 -1.90 3.77 16.01
CA ARG A 127 -1.44 4.75 15.01
C ARG A 127 -0.57 5.84 15.65
N ALA A 128 -1.03 6.44 16.75
CA ALA A 128 -0.29 7.50 17.45
C ALA A 128 1.06 7.01 18.00
N ARG A 129 1.12 5.78 18.50
CA ARG A 129 2.35 5.16 19.03
C ARG A 129 3.32 4.75 17.93
N ILE A 130 2.84 4.09 16.89
CA ILE A 130 3.70 3.44 15.87
C ILE A 130 4.06 4.39 14.73
N MET A 131 3.20 5.34 14.39
CA MET A 131 3.42 6.26 13.28
C MET A 131 2.92 7.68 13.60
N PRO A 132 3.52 8.33 14.61
CA PRO A 132 3.00 9.56 15.19
C PRO A 132 2.81 10.68 14.17
N GLY A 133 3.72 10.84 13.21
CA GLY A 133 3.58 11.84 12.16
C GLY A 133 2.49 11.52 11.13
N LYS A 134 2.25 10.24 10.83
CA LYS A 134 1.20 9.81 9.92
C LYS A 134 -0.16 9.78 10.60
N ALA A 135 -0.20 9.53 11.91
CA ALA A 135 -1.43 9.61 12.71
C ALA A 135 -2.07 11.01 12.70
N GLY A 136 -1.31 12.06 12.37
CA GLY A 136 -1.84 13.40 12.12
C GLY A 136 -2.77 13.51 10.90
N VAL A 137 -2.82 12.47 10.05
CA VAL A 137 -3.88 12.31 9.04
C VAL A 137 -4.96 11.43 9.68
N PRO A 138 -6.14 11.99 10.01
CA PRO A 138 -7.18 11.25 10.73
C PRO A 138 -7.76 10.11 9.87
N LEU A 139 -8.34 9.10 10.53
CA LEU A 139 -8.96 7.97 9.85
C LEU A 139 -10.11 8.41 8.94
N GLU A 140 -10.86 9.43 9.35
CA GLU A 140 -11.94 10.03 8.58
C GLU A 140 -11.46 10.50 7.21
N ARG A 141 -10.28 11.13 7.14
CA ARG A 141 -9.68 11.54 5.85
C ARG A 141 -9.39 10.34 4.95
N TYR A 142 -8.97 9.20 5.52
CA TYR A 142 -8.81 7.96 4.76
C TYR A 142 -10.15 7.45 4.24
N TYR A 143 -11.20 7.46 5.06
CA TYR A 143 -12.53 7.02 4.63
C TYR A 143 -13.09 7.90 3.51
N ASP A 144 -12.98 9.23 3.64
CA ASP A 144 -13.38 10.17 2.58
C ASP A 144 -12.61 9.90 1.29
N ALA A 145 -11.30 9.72 1.39
CA ALA A 145 -10.44 9.42 0.25
C ALA A 145 -10.80 8.07 -0.42
N PHE A 146 -11.08 7.03 0.35
CA PHE A 146 -11.54 5.75 -0.18
C PHE A 146 -12.90 5.90 -0.89
N ALA A 147 -13.85 6.62 -0.29
CA ALA A 147 -15.15 6.88 -0.87
C ALA A 147 -15.06 7.66 -2.20
N ALA A 148 -14.15 8.63 -2.29
CA ALA A 148 -13.89 9.38 -3.52
C ALA A 148 -13.15 8.56 -4.58
N ALA A 149 -12.18 7.72 -4.18
CA ALA A 149 -11.34 6.98 -5.11
C ALA A 149 -12.04 5.75 -5.73
N VAL A 150 -12.88 5.03 -4.96
CA VAL A 150 -13.52 3.80 -5.44
C VAL A 150 -14.39 4.00 -6.69
N PRO A 151 -15.21 5.03 -6.83
CA PRO A 151 -15.95 5.29 -8.07
C PRO A 151 -15.06 5.51 -9.30
N ILE A 152 -13.86 6.09 -9.10
CA ILE A 152 -12.90 6.43 -10.17
C ILE A 152 -12.10 5.20 -10.61
N PHE A 153 -11.57 4.44 -9.66
CA PHE A 153 -10.70 3.28 -9.95
C PHE A 153 -11.48 1.98 -10.14
N GLY A 154 -12.62 1.87 -9.51
CA GLY A 154 -13.45 0.67 -9.47
C GLY A 154 -13.33 -0.10 -8.16
N ARG A 155 -14.36 -0.86 -7.83
CA ARG A 155 -14.43 -1.76 -6.68
C ARG A 155 -13.24 -2.74 -6.71
N GLY A 156 -12.53 -2.87 -5.58
CA GLY A 156 -11.37 -3.74 -5.45
C GLY A 156 -10.07 -3.18 -6.04
N GLN A 157 -10.11 -2.08 -6.81
CA GLN A 157 -8.89 -1.45 -7.34
C GLN A 157 -8.28 -0.42 -6.38
N VAL A 158 -9.00 -0.05 -5.34
CA VAL A 158 -8.47 0.72 -4.21
C VAL A 158 -8.19 -0.24 -3.07
N SER A 159 -7.00 -0.14 -2.46
CA SER A 159 -6.55 -1.06 -1.42
C SER A 159 -5.86 -0.34 -0.28
N THR A 160 -5.77 -1.00 0.86
CA THR A 160 -4.96 -0.55 1.98
C THR A 160 -4.11 -1.68 2.53
N TYR A 161 -2.93 -1.35 3.00
CA TYR A 161 -2.03 -2.25 3.72
C TYR A 161 -2.31 -2.14 5.22
N ILE A 162 -2.46 -3.26 5.90
CA ILE A 162 -2.60 -3.35 7.35
C ILE A 162 -1.50 -4.27 7.87
N LEU A 163 -0.67 -3.76 8.79
CA LEU A 163 0.43 -4.50 9.39
C LEU A 163 -0.04 -5.16 10.70
N ALA A 164 -0.33 -6.44 10.64
CA ALA A 164 -0.70 -7.24 11.80
C ALA A 164 0.51 -7.41 12.75
N GLY A 165 0.28 -7.30 14.05
CA GLY A 165 1.32 -7.46 15.06
C GLY A 165 1.92 -6.16 15.61
N LEU A 166 1.43 -4.99 15.21
CA LEU A 166 1.86 -3.70 15.74
C LEU A 166 1.13 -3.27 17.03
N GLY A 167 0.15 -4.07 17.47
CA GLY A 167 -0.60 -3.85 18.70
C GLY A 167 -2.12 -3.76 18.53
N ASP A 168 -2.61 -3.70 17.31
CA ASP A 168 -4.05 -3.86 17.04
C ASP A 168 -4.47 -5.31 17.30
N ALA A 169 -5.59 -5.51 17.99
CA ALA A 169 -6.17 -6.84 18.22
C ALA A 169 -6.80 -7.40 16.91
N PRO A 170 -6.88 -8.74 16.75
CA PRO A 170 -7.51 -9.36 15.57
C PRO A 170 -8.92 -8.82 15.30
N GLU A 171 -9.72 -8.60 16.33
CA GLU A 171 -11.10 -8.10 16.23
C GLU A 171 -11.14 -6.68 15.67
N ALA A 172 -10.21 -5.82 16.05
CA ALA A 172 -10.10 -4.45 15.54
C ALA A 172 -9.70 -4.46 14.06
N ILE A 173 -8.75 -5.32 13.67
CA ILE A 173 -8.35 -5.50 12.28
C ILE A 173 -9.52 -5.99 11.44
N LEU A 174 -10.29 -6.97 11.92
CA LEU A 174 -11.45 -7.52 11.21
C LEU A 174 -12.59 -6.51 11.10
N ALA A 175 -12.87 -5.74 12.16
CA ALA A 175 -13.87 -4.68 12.12
C ALA A 175 -13.51 -3.58 11.09
N MET A 176 -12.24 -3.20 11.03
CA MET A 176 -11.75 -2.28 10.01
C MET A 176 -11.88 -2.89 8.60
N ALA A 177 -11.51 -4.16 8.44
CA ALA A 177 -11.60 -4.86 7.17
C ALA A 177 -13.06 -4.93 6.67
N ASP A 178 -14.03 -5.21 7.54
CA ASP A 178 -15.45 -5.22 7.21
C ASP A 178 -15.93 -3.88 6.65
N ARG A 179 -15.58 -2.80 7.34
CA ARG A 179 -15.88 -1.44 6.89
C ARG A 179 -15.30 -1.15 5.51
N LEU A 180 -14.03 -1.48 5.29
CA LEU A 180 -13.32 -1.26 4.03
C LEU A 180 -13.94 -2.07 2.88
N ILE A 181 -14.27 -3.33 3.13
CA ILE A 181 -14.95 -4.22 2.17
C ILE A 181 -16.30 -3.64 1.77
N GLY A 182 -17.07 -3.13 2.74
CA GLY A 182 -18.33 -2.44 2.50
C GLY A 182 -18.18 -1.22 1.59
N MET A 183 -17.04 -0.52 1.68
CA MET A 183 -16.69 0.61 0.80
C MET A 183 -16.15 0.19 -0.57
N GLY A 184 -15.90 -1.10 -0.81
CA GLY A 184 -15.29 -1.60 -2.04
C GLY A 184 -13.76 -1.51 -2.07
N VAL A 185 -13.14 -1.28 -0.92
CA VAL A 185 -11.68 -1.24 -0.74
C VAL A 185 -11.16 -2.62 -0.36
N TYR A 186 -10.05 -3.06 -0.96
CA TYR A 186 -9.41 -4.33 -0.64
C TYR A 186 -8.45 -4.18 0.56
N PRO A 187 -8.76 -4.77 1.74
CA PRO A 187 -7.87 -4.76 2.89
C PRO A 187 -6.80 -5.86 2.75
N PHE A 188 -5.57 -5.47 2.47
CA PHE A 188 -4.45 -6.40 2.37
C PHE A 188 -3.70 -6.48 3.70
N VAL A 189 -4.00 -7.50 4.51
CA VAL A 189 -3.37 -7.71 5.81
C VAL A 189 -2.13 -8.57 5.65
N VAL A 190 -1.01 -8.09 6.22
CA VAL A 190 0.28 -8.75 6.20
C VAL A 190 0.89 -8.82 7.59
N PRO A 191 1.72 -9.83 7.91
CA PRO A 191 2.47 -9.83 9.15
C PRO A 191 3.49 -8.67 9.17
N PHE A 192 3.62 -8.01 10.31
CA PHE A 192 4.78 -7.15 10.54
C PHE A 192 6.07 -7.98 10.52
N VAL A 193 7.08 -7.50 9.80
CA VAL A 193 8.41 -8.09 9.78
C VAL A 193 9.41 -7.03 10.26
N PRO A 194 10.17 -7.31 11.34
CA PRO A 194 11.16 -6.37 11.85
C PRO A 194 12.29 -6.15 10.83
N ILE A 195 12.71 -4.90 10.68
CA ILE A 195 13.80 -4.51 9.77
C ILE A 195 14.92 -3.89 10.58
N SER A 196 16.13 -4.38 10.40
CA SER A 196 17.34 -3.88 11.06
C SER A 196 17.52 -2.38 10.82
N GLY A 197 17.91 -1.65 11.86
CA GLY A 197 18.09 -0.19 11.83
C GLY A 197 16.80 0.63 11.99
N THR A 198 15.63 -0.01 12.08
CA THR A 198 14.37 0.67 12.43
C THR A 198 14.16 0.66 13.94
N PRO A 199 13.35 1.60 14.50
CA PRO A 199 13.00 1.56 15.91
C PRO A 199 12.33 0.26 16.38
N LEU A 200 11.70 -0.47 15.47
CA LEU A 200 11.05 -1.76 15.74
C LEU A 200 11.88 -2.98 15.31
N GLU A 201 13.20 -2.85 15.15
CA GLU A 201 14.06 -3.97 14.73
C GLU A 201 14.01 -5.18 15.69
N SER A 202 13.72 -4.95 16.97
CA SER A 202 13.58 -6.01 17.99
C SER A 202 12.12 -6.33 18.35
N HIS A 203 11.15 -5.70 17.68
CA HIS A 203 9.73 -6.00 17.92
C HIS A 203 9.38 -7.35 17.27
N PRO A 204 8.73 -8.28 18.00
CA PRO A 204 8.43 -9.59 17.47
C PRO A 204 7.44 -9.53 16.31
N ALA A 205 7.63 -10.39 15.31
CA ALA A 205 6.59 -10.64 14.30
C ALA A 205 5.38 -11.34 14.96
N PRO A 206 4.16 -11.16 14.42
CA PRO A 206 3.00 -11.87 14.92
C PRO A 206 3.14 -13.38 14.72
N GLY A 207 2.73 -14.16 15.71
CA GLY A 207 2.73 -15.62 15.63
C GLY A 207 1.71 -16.17 14.62
N PRO A 208 1.84 -17.45 14.21
CA PRO A 208 0.95 -18.07 13.24
C PRO A 208 -0.51 -18.11 13.69
N ASP A 209 -0.78 -18.31 14.99
CA ASP A 209 -2.15 -18.33 15.52
C ASP A 209 -2.84 -16.98 15.40
N PHE A 210 -2.09 -15.88 15.66
CA PHE A 210 -2.60 -14.53 15.45
C PHE A 210 -2.94 -14.30 13.96
N MET A 211 -2.04 -14.66 13.06
CA MET A 211 -2.26 -14.51 11.63
C MET A 211 -3.43 -15.38 11.13
N HIS A 212 -3.57 -16.60 11.64
CA HIS A 212 -4.70 -17.46 11.31
C HIS A 212 -6.03 -16.85 11.78
N ALA A 213 -6.07 -16.32 13.02
CA ALA A 213 -7.25 -15.66 13.59
C ALA A 213 -7.70 -14.43 12.77
N VAL A 214 -6.78 -13.78 12.06
CA VAL A 214 -7.11 -12.65 11.18
C VAL A 214 -7.40 -13.10 9.75
N LEU A 215 -6.51 -13.88 9.13
CA LEU A 215 -6.57 -14.14 7.68
C LEU A 215 -7.72 -15.06 7.29
N LYS A 216 -8.07 -16.04 8.12
CA LYS A 216 -9.18 -16.97 7.81
C LYS A 216 -10.54 -16.26 7.77
N PRO A 217 -10.96 -15.51 8.81
CA PRO A 217 -12.21 -14.76 8.75
C PRO A 217 -12.19 -13.69 7.65
N LEU A 218 -11.06 -13.01 7.46
CA LEU A 218 -10.91 -12.00 6.41
C LEU A 218 -11.15 -12.59 5.01
N ALA A 219 -10.59 -13.75 4.70
CA ALA A 219 -10.80 -14.41 3.43
C ALA A 219 -12.28 -14.79 3.21
N GLU A 220 -12.99 -15.21 4.27
CA GLU A 220 -14.43 -15.47 4.22
C GLU A 220 -15.24 -14.19 3.94
N MET A 221 -14.87 -13.06 4.59
CA MET A 221 -15.51 -11.76 4.37
C MET A 221 -15.30 -11.28 2.91
N LEU A 222 -14.09 -11.37 2.39
CA LEU A 222 -13.74 -11.03 1.01
C LEU A 222 -14.56 -11.86 0.01
N ARG A 223 -14.68 -13.17 0.24
CA ARG A 223 -15.45 -14.08 -0.60
C ARG A 223 -16.93 -13.73 -0.62
N ARG A 224 -17.54 -13.51 0.56
CA ARG A 224 -18.96 -13.09 0.68
C ARG A 224 -19.23 -11.78 -0.05
N ALA A 225 -18.27 -10.86 -0.04
CA ALA A 225 -18.37 -9.57 -0.70
C ALA A 225 -17.99 -9.61 -2.20
N ASN A 226 -17.59 -10.77 -2.73
CA ASN A 226 -17.06 -10.92 -4.08
C ASN A 226 -15.95 -9.92 -4.40
N LEU A 227 -15.00 -9.74 -3.45
CA LEU A 227 -13.75 -9.01 -3.62
C LEU A 227 -12.62 -10.02 -3.66
N ARG A 228 -11.91 -10.12 -4.78
CA ARG A 228 -10.87 -11.13 -4.99
C ARG A 228 -9.54 -10.50 -5.32
N SER A 229 -8.45 -11.05 -4.79
CA SER A 229 -7.08 -10.65 -5.14
C SER A 229 -6.79 -10.80 -6.64
N THR A 230 -7.41 -11.79 -7.31
CA THR A 230 -7.28 -12.04 -8.75
C THR A 230 -7.88 -10.97 -9.63
N ASP A 231 -8.86 -10.20 -9.15
CA ASP A 231 -9.54 -9.15 -9.91
C ASP A 231 -8.80 -7.80 -9.85
N ILE A 232 -7.81 -7.70 -8.98
CA ILE A 232 -6.97 -6.49 -8.84
C ILE A 232 -6.04 -6.39 -10.05
N LYS A 233 -6.03 -5.24 -10.72
CA LYS A 233 -5.21 -5.03 -11.94
C LYS A 233 -3.73 -4.97 -11.65
N ALA A 234 -3.34 -4.32 -10.54
CA ALA A 234 -1.95 -4.16 -10.12
C ALA A 234 -1.89 -3.99 -8.59
N GLY A 235 -0.77 -4.35 -7.98
CA GLY A 235 -0.54 -4.02 -6.58
C GLY A 235 -0.22 -5.20 -5.68
N CYS A 236 -0.07 -4.88 -4.39
CA CYS A 236 0.32 -5.86 -3.37
C CYS A 236 -0.73 -6.96 -3.18
N GLY A 237 -2.02 -6.62 -3.23
CA GLY A 237 -3.11 -7.61 -3.14
C GLY A 237 -3.06 -8.62 -4.28
N ARG A 238 -2.81 -8.16 -5.53
CA ARG A 238 -2.60 -9.05 -6.69
C ARG A 238 -1.33 -9.88 -6.57
N CYS A 239 -0.24 -9.27 -6.13
CA CYS A 239 1.05 -9.94 -5.96
C CYS A 239 0.99 -11.06 -4.90
N GLY A 240 0.37 -10.79 -3.76
CA GLY A 240 0.18 -11.74 -2.67
C GLY A 240 1.44 -12.16 -1.91
N ALA A 241 2.65 -11.74 -2.33
CA ALA A 241 3.92 -12.27 -1.82
C ALA A 241 4.17 -11.99 -0.31
N CYS A 242 3.57 -10.94 0.22
CA CYS A 242 3.78 -10.53 1.62
C CYS A 242 2.75 -11.12 2.61
N SER A 243 1.77 -11.90 2.14
CA SER A 243 0.70 -12.45 2.97
C SER A 243 0.23 -13.81 2.48
N ALA A 244 -0.19 -14.66 3.40
CA ALA A 244 -0.87 -15.91 3.07
C ALA A 244 -2.36 -15.71 2.71
N LEU A 245 -2.89 -14.46 2.68
CA LEU A 245 -4.30 -14.17 2.46
C LEU A 245 -4.85 -14.85 1.19
N SER A 246 -4.15 -14.77 0.09
CA SER A 246 -4.56 -15.42 -1.17
C SER A 246 -4.65 -16.95 -1.09
N THR A 247 -3.90 -17.58 -0.16
CA THR A 247 -4.00 -19.02 0.11
C THR A 247 -5.30 -19.32 0.85
N TYR A 248 -5.69 -18.50 1.82
CA TYR A 248 -6.98 -18.64 2.52
C TYR A 248 -8.17 -18.34 1.60
N GLU A 249 -8.06 -17.38 0.66
CA GLU A 249 -9.08 -17.11 -0.35
C GLU A 249 -9.35 -18.38 -1.21
N ARG A 250 -8.29 -19.00 -1.73
CA ARG A 250 -8.38 -20.22 -2.57
C ARG A 250 -8.86 -21.45 -1.81
N ALA A 251 -8.40 -21.64 -0.56
CA ALA A 251 -8.81 -22.80 0.23
C ALA A 251 -10.32 -22.86 0.49
N GLY A 252 -11.01 -21.72 0.52
CA GLY A 252 -12.45 -21.66 0.65
C GLY A 252 -13.24 -21.83 -0.66
N GLU A 253 -12.57 -21.89 -1.81
CA GLU A 253 -13.20 -22.17 -3.11
C GLU A 253 -13.26 -23.69 -3.39
N ALA A 254 -12.47 -24.49 -2.66
CA ALA A 254 -12.37 -25.93 -2.82
C ALA A 254 -13.27 -26.73 -1.86
N ALA A 255 -14.02 -26.07 -0.99
CA ALA A 255 -14.96 -26.65 -0.04
C ALA A 255 -16.40 -26.34 -0.44
#